data_281e8537214695d016cb7aa5c2ab81b0
#
_entry.id   281e8537214695d016cb7aa5c2ab81b0
#
_cell.length_a   1.000
_cell.length_b   1.000
_cell.length_c   1.000
_cell.angle_alpha   90.00
_cell.angle_beta   90.00
_cell.angle_gamma   90.00
#
_symmetry.space_group_name_H-M   'P 1'
#
loop_
_entity.id
_entity.type
_entity.pdbx_description
1 polymer ?
#
loop_
_entity_poly.entity_id
_entity_poly.type
_entity_poly.pdbx_seq_one_letter_code
_entity_poly.pdbx_strand_id
1 'polypeptide(L)'
;SIDPYDVYVDPQSRDFLFRDANYIVIQKNLSKSSLLALFPQFKKKIIRASGNIQSKQYSMRDINGAETIQPGDVEQEAHTLEGEMDEVLDYYEVYSKEKVPFVNVWVKEPPTSTELAQIQEQLQQEMSFFVKDLEVALQEQLVEFQMAVQEGEMLPERMNIEAEKLQRDMQMKIEEQQAIVEAQLVEAKSRTVQKVMPKKAFDVQLKENDLFVENLVDAIDFFKTHVKVCASVGDMFLYEQLLPIDEYPIIPVMYTHTNTPYPVSAVVPMIGKQREINKAHQIMLHNANLASNLRWLYTEGAIDEEEWEKYSSSPGALLKFRQGFDTPTPIQP
;
A
#
# COMPACT_ATOMS: atom_id res chain seq x y z
N SER A 1 10.55 7.05 -5.26
CA SER A 1 10.65 5.57 -5.34
C SER A 1 11.91 5.12 -4.64
N ILE A 2 11.86 3.97 -4.01
CA ILE A 2 12.98 3.31 -3.33
C ILE A 2 13.39 2.13 -4.21
N ASP A 3 14.70 1.88 -4.33
CA ASP A 3 15.21 0.72 -5.04
C ASP A 3 14.79 -0.56 -4.28
N PRO A 4 14.21 -1.56 -4.95
CA PRO A 4 13.86 -2.83 -4.32
C PRO A 4 15.05 -3.56 -3.68
N TYR A 5 16.26 -3.34 -4.18
CA TYR A 5 17.47 -3.93 -3.61
C TYR A 5 17.90 -3.33 -2.28
N ASP A 6 17.39 -2.14 -1.95
CA ASP A 6 17.64 -1.45 -0.69
C ASP A 6 16.59 -1.77 0.39
N VAL A 7 15.60 -2.61 0.06
CA VAL A 7 14.48 -2.95 0.94
C VAL A 7 14.55 -4.41 1.35
N TYR A 8 14.67 -4.66 2.64
CA TYR A 8 14.67 -5.99 3.23
C TYR A 8 13.39 -6.19 4.02
N VAL A 9 12.56 -7.12 3.56
CA VAL A 9 11.27 -7.46 4.18
C VAL A 9 11.40 -8.77 4.92
N ASP A 10 10.61 -8.96 5.97
CA ASP A 10 10.49 -10.22 6.70
C ASP A 10 10.22 -11.37 5.70
N PRO A 11 11.10 -12.39 5.62
CA PRO A 11 10.93 -13.51 4.68
C PRO A 11 9.66 -14.32 4.89
N GLN A 12 9.04 -14.21 6.05
CA GLN A 12 7.79 -14.92 6.38
C GLN A 12 6.55 -14.20 5.84
N SER A 13 6.68 -12.96 5.40
CA SER A 13 5.58 -12.19 4.83
C SER A 13 5.06 -12.81 3.55
N ARG A 14 3.74 -12.93 3.44
CA ARG A 14 3.04 -13.46 2.27
C ARG A 14 2.02 -12.50 1.70
N ASP A 15 1.68 -11.45 2.45
CA ASP A 15 0.75 -10.43 2.00
C ASP A 15 1.41 -9.48 1.00
N PHE A 16 0.66 -9.12 -0.05
CA PHE A 16 1.09 -8.17 -1.08
C PHE A 16 1.50 -6.81 -0.50
N LEU A 17 0.81 -6.33 0.54
CA LEU A 17 1.07 -5.04 1.20
C LEU A 17 1.95 -5.16 2.45
N PHE A 18 2.55 -6.32 2.68
CA PHE A 18 3.40 -6.59 3.85
C PHE A 18 2.70 -6.41 5.21
N ARG A 19 1.37 -6.57 5.26
CA ARG A 19 0.60 -6.40 6.50
C ARG A 19 0.93 -7.44 7.55
N ASP A 20 1.38 -8.61 7.14
CA ASP A 20 1.80 -9.73 7.98
C ASP A 20 3.29 -9.69 8.35
N ALA A 21 4.09 -8.80 7.75
CA ALA A 21 5.50 -8.65 8.06
C ALA A 21 5.70 -8.12 9.48
N ASN A 22 6.69 -8.68 10.19
CA ASN A 22 7.09 -8.21 11.52
C ASN A 22 7.98 -6.97 11.43
N TYR A 23 8.80 -6.88 10.38
CA TYR A 23 9.70 -5.76 10.15
C TYR A 23 9.95 -5.52 8.66
N ILE A 24 10.33 -4.29 8.33
CA ILE A 24 10.87 -3.89 7.04
C ILE A 24 12.08 -3.01 7.30
N VAL A 25 13.19 -3.28 6.62
CA VAL A 25 14.42 -2.50 6.73
C VAL A 25 14.71 -1.84 5.39
N ILE A 26 14.94 -0.54 5.41
CA ILE A 26 15.40 0.22 4.24
C ILE A 26 16.84 0.62 4.50
N GLN A 27 17.73 0.20 3.61
CA GLN A 27 19.14 0.58 3.60
C GLN A 27 19.36 1.69 2.57
N LYS A 28 20.05 2.74 2.95
CA LYS A 28 20.46 3.83 2.03
C LYS A 28 21.92 4.15 2.26
N ASN A 29 22.65 4.28 1.19
CA ASN A 29 24.04 4.73 1.24
C ASN A 29 24.06 6.25 1.09
N LEU A 30 24.37 6.96 2.16
CA LEU A 30 24.36 8.42 2.18
C LEU A 30 25.75 8.95 2.55
N SER A 31 26.15 10.06 1.90
CA SER A 31 27.38 10.73 2.29
C SER A 31 27.26 11.35 3.67
N LYS A 32 28.37 11.44 4.38
CA LYS A 32 28.42 12.01 5.74
C LYS A 32 27.93 13.47 5.78
N SER A 33 28.24 14.23 4.75
CA SER A 33 27.72 15.62 4.59
C SER A 33 26.21 15.65 4.44
N SER A 34 25.64 14.75 3.63
CA SER A 34 24.18 14.64 3.45
C SER A 34 23.47 14.24 4.75
N LEU A 35 24.04 13.29 5.50
CA LEU A 35 23.50 12.88 6.80
C LEU A 35 23.55 13.99 7.85
N LEU A 36 24.62 14.80 7.85
CA LEU A 36 24.74 15.95 8.73
C LEU A 36 23.74 17.07 8.40
N ALA A 37 23.42 17.23 7.10
CA ALA A 37 22.40 18.16 6.66
C ALA A 37 20.97 17.70 7.04
N LEU A 38 20.69 16.39 6.92
CA LEU A 38 19.40 15.81 7.26
C LEU A 38 19.16 15.75 8.78
N PHE A 39 20.19 15.42 9.56
CA PHE A 39 20.10 15.19 11.00
C PHE A 39 21.11 16.04 11.81
N PRO A 40 20.99 17.37 11.82
CA PRO A 40 21.95 18.25 12.52
C PRO A 40 22.00 17.99 14.03
N GLN A 41 20.89 17.54 14.63
CA GLN A 41 20.82 17.20 16.05
C GLN A 41 21.71 16.01 16.45
N PHE A 42 22.04 15.14 15.51
CA PHE A 42 22.87 13.95 15.76
C PHE A 42 24.31 14.08 15.26
N LYS A 43 24.77 15.31 14.98
CA LYS A 43 26.10 15.60 14.44
C LYS A 43 27.24 14.84 15.11
N LYS A 44 27.25 14.77 16.47
CA LYS A 44 28.30 14.07 17.23
C LYS A 44 28.31 12.56 16.98
N LYS A 45 27.14 11.94 16.75
CA LYS A 45 27.01 10.51 16.46
C LYS A 45 27.46 10.22 15.02
N ILE A 46 27.00 11.02 14.06
CA ILE A 46 27.32 10.85 12.63
C ILE A 46 28.83 10.99 12.37
N ILE A 47 29.48 11.97 13.02
CA ILE A 47 30.93 12.17 12.87
C ILE A 47 31.73 10.96 13.38
N ARG A 48 31.26 10.29 14.44
CA ARG A 48 31.90 9.12 15.04
C ARG A 48 31.61 7.81 14.32
N ALA A 49 30.53 7.77 13.53
CA ALA A 49 30.17 6.59 12.76
C ALA A 49 31.24 6.33 11.70
N SER A 50 31.71 5.08 11.61
CA SER A 50 32.62 4.62 10.57
C SER A 50 31.84 4.06 9.38
N GLY A 51 32.22 4.44 8.17
CA GLY A 51 31.64 3.93 6.95
C GLY A 51 32.14 2.52 6.62
N ASN A 52 31.28 1.70 6.06
CA ASN A 52 31.66 0.41 5.52
C ASN A 52 31.89 0.57 4.01
N ILE A 53 33.14 0.58 3.59
CA ILE A 53 33.54 0.79 2.19
C ILE A 53 33.09 -0.37 1.28
N GLN A 54 32.72 -1.53 1.86
CA GLN A 54 32.32 -2.72 1.10
C GLN A 54 30.93 -2.61 0.42
N SER A 55 30.09 -1.65 0.81
CA SER A 55 28.76 -1.52 0.23
C SER A 55 28.73 -1.02 -1.21
N LYS A 56 29.79 -0.34 -1.68
CA LYS A 56 29.88 0.13 -3.08
C LYS A 56 30.13 -0.98 -4.11
N GLN A 57 30.67 -2.11 -3.72
CA GLN A 57 30.99 -3.20 -4.67
C GLN A 57 29.73 -3.94 -5.17
N TYR A 58 28.58 -3.83 -4.49
CA TYR A 58 27.35 -4.53 -4.88
C TYR A 58 26.44 -3.74 -5.81
N SER A 59 26.55 -2.41 -5.87
CA SER A 59 25.74 -1.58 -6.77
C SER A 59 26.22 -1.54 -8.22
N MET A 60 27.44 -1.99 -8.49
CA MET A 60 27.99 -2.21 -9.84
C MET A 60 28.07 -3.69 -10.19
N ARG A 61 27.03 -4.48 -9.86
CA ARG A 61 26.90 -5.80 -10.48
C ARG A 61 26.53 -5.61 -11.93
N ASP A 62 27.52 -5.87 -12.71
CA ASP A 62 27.57 -5.99 -14.13
C ASP A 62 26.30 -6.57 -14.76
N ILE A 63 25.49 -5.70 -15.34
CA ILE A 63 24.30 -6.08 -16.10
C ILE A 63 24.70 -6.88 -17.36
N ASN A 64 25.96 -6.85 -17.76
CA ASN A 64 26.41 -7.42 -19.02
C ASN A 64 27.18 -8.75 -18.92
N GLY A 65 27.44 -9.28 -17.71
CA GLY A 65 28.09 -10.59 -17.54
C GLY A 65 29.50 -10.67 -18.18
N ALA A 66 30.15 -9.54 -18.43
CA ALA A 66 31.45 -9.45 -19.00
C ALA A 66 32.45 -8.93 -17.96
N GLU A 67 33.42 -9.77 -17.70
CA GLU A 67 34.69 -9.52 -17.02
C GLU A 67 34.65 -8.90 -15.62
N THR A 68 34.89 -9.74 -14.66
CA THR A 68 35.27 -9.42 -13.28
C THR A 68 36.41 -8.40 -13.30
N ILE A 69 36.10 -7.15 -12.96
CA ILE A 69 37.11 -6.19 -12.53
C ILE A 69 37.76 -6.80 -11.30
N GLN A 70 39.01 -7.13 -11.40
CA GLN A 70 39.76 -7.72 -10.28
C GLN A 70 39.85 -6.68 -9.14
N PRO A 71 39.78 -7.10 -7.86
CA PRO A 71 39.82 -6.17 -6.72
C PRO A 71 41.03 -5.21 -6.70
N GLY A 72 42.09 -5.50 -7.43
CA GLY A 72 43.27 -4.65 -7.54
C GLY A 72 43.12 -3.44 -8.46
N ASP A 73 42.24 -3.48 -9.45
CA ASP A 73 42.07 -2.37 -10.40
C ASP A 73 41.30 -1.19 -9.82
N VAL A 74 40.39 -1.47 -8.83
CA VAL A 74 39.60 -0.43 -8.17
C VAL A 74 40.43 0.31 -7.11
N GLU A 75 41.41 -0.35 -6.48
CA GLU A 75 42.27 0.31 -5.49
C GLU A 75 43.24 1.32 -6.13
N GLN A 76 43.64 1.12 -7.37
CA GLN A 76 44.56 2.06 -8.07
C GLN A 76 43.83 3.34 -8.54
N GLU A 77 42.54 3.27 -8.94
CA GLU A 77 41.75 4.46 -9.27
C GLU A 77 41.31 5.24 -8.04
N ALA A 78 41.06 4.56 -6.91
CA ALA A 78 40.68 5.21 -5.65
C ALA A 78 41.83 6.05 -5.05
N HIS A 79 43.10 5.67 -5.26
CA HIS A 79 44.24 6.42 -4.77
C HIS A 79 44.58 7.67 -5.58
N THR A 80 44.06 7.82 -6.79
CA THR A 80 44.32 9.01 -7.63
C THR A 80 43.30 10.13 -7.45
N LEU A 81 42.23 9.91 -6.66
CA LEU A 81 41.20 10.90 -6.33
C LEU A 81 41.22 11.22 -4.83
N GLU A 82 42.39 11.45 -4.24
CA GLU A 82 42.56 12.00 -2.89
C GLU A 82 42.19 13.50 -2.81
N GLY A 83 41.02 13.87 -3.31
CA GLY A 83 40.37 15.13 -3.03
C GLY A 83 39.02 14.80 -2.36
N GLU A 84 38.99 14.89 -1.03
CA GLU A 84 37.76 14.99 -0.20
C GLU A 84 36.54 14.16 -0.70
N MET A 85 36.72 12.86 -0.92
CA MET A 85 35.57 12.00 -1.10
C MET A 85 34.83 11.89 0.26
N ASP A 86 33.69 12.49 0.34
CA ASP A 86 32.80 12.42 1.49
C ASP A 86 32.56 10.96 1.86
N GLU A 87 32.90 10.56 3.08
CA GLU A 87 32.74 9.19 3.56
C GLU A 87 31.28 8.79 3.45
N VAL A 88 31.01 7.66 2.78
CA VAL A 88 29.67 7.11 2.61
C VAL A 88 29.35 6.19 3.79
N LEU A 89 28.20 6.44 4.42
CA LEU A 89 27.72 5.69 5.57
C LEU A 89 26.45 4.94 5.20
N ASP A 90 26.33 3.73 5.74
CA ASP A 90 25.09 2.95 5.66
C ASP A 90 24.07 3.52 6.64
N TYR A 91 22.99 4.05 6.10
CA TYR A 91 21.83 4.52 6.88
C TYR A 91 20.71 3.51 6.79
N TYR A 92 20.20 3.08 7.93
CA TYR A 92 19.13 2.11 8.05
C TYR A 92 17.90 2.74 8.68
N GLU A 93 16.75 2.51 8.05
CA GLU A 93 15.42 2.76 8.63
C GLU A 93 14.74 1.41 8.87
N VAL A 94 14.55 1.06 10.11
CA VAL A 94 13.88 -0.19 10.51
C VAL A 94 12.46 0.13 10.95
N TYR A 95 11.52 -0.39 10.22
CA TYR A 95 10.09 -0.32 10.55
C TYR A 95 9.66 -1.61 11.21
N SER A 96 9.03 -1.53 12.36
CA SER A 96 8.51 -2.68 13.09
C SER A 96 7.12 -2.38 13.65
N LYS A 97 6.35 -3.43 13.94
CA LYS A 97 5.03 -3.29 14.55
C LYS A 97 5.13 -3.43 16.06
N GLU A 98 4.62 -2.44 16.77
CA GLU A 98 4.56 -2.43 18.23
C GLU A 98 3.11 -2.34 18.72
N LYS A 99 2.73 -3.16 19.68
CA LYS A 99 1.41 -3.12 20.32
C LYS A 99 1.43 -2.06 21.42
N VAL A 100 0.72 -0.97 21.19
CA VAL A 100 0.59 0.12 22.15
C VAL A 100 -0.73 -0.03 22.90
N PRO A 101 -0.74 0.08 24.23
CA PRO A 101 -1.98 0.04 25.00
C PRO A 101 -2.80 1.31 24.79
N PHE A 102 -4.05 1.11 24.42
CA PHE A 102 -5.08 2.12 24.28
C PHE A 102 -6.24 1.79 25.20
N VAL A 103 -7.02 2.81 25.53
CA VAL A 103 -8.25 2.68 26.29
C VAL A 103 -9.40 3.25 25.46
N ASN A 104 -10.45 2.47 25.36
CA ASN A 104 -11.73 2.93 24.84
C ASN A 104 -12.56 3.39 26.02
N VAL A 105 -12.90 4.67 26.06
CA VAL A 105 -13.51 5.33 27.20
C VAL A 105 -14.87 5.85 26.79
N TRP A 106 -15.88 5.56 27.59
CA TRP A 106 -17.22 6.13 27.48
C TRP A 106 -17.39 7.20 28.55
N VAL A 107 -17.54 8.45 28.08
CA VAL A 107 -17.69 9.62 28.99
C VAL A 107 -19.02 10.29 28.73
N LYS A 108 -19.73 10.66 29.79
CA LYS A 108 -20.91 11.52 29.70
C LYS A 108 -20.44 12.94 29.38
N GLU A 109 -20.68 13.39 28.17
CA GLU A 109 -20.44 14.77 27.78
C GLU A 109 -21.77 15.44 27.48
N PRO A 110 -22.25 16.37 28.32
CA PRO A 110 -23.39 17.18 27.95
C PRO A 110 -23.03 18.01 26.73
N PRO A 111 -23.94 18.12 25.76
CA PRO A 111 -23.70 18.93 24.57
C PRO A 111 -23.43 20.38 24.97
N THR A 112 -22.64 21.08 24.17
CA THR A 112 -22.35 22.50 24.36
C THR A 112 -23.63 23.33 24.35
N SER A 113 -23.64 24.50 25.00
CA SER A 113 -24.79 25.38 25.03
C SER A 113 -25.34 25.73 23.63
N THR A 114 -24.47 25.82 22.64
CA THR A 114 -24.83 26.05 21.23
C THR A 114 -25.49 24.84 20.57
N GLU A 115 -25.00 23.65 20.84
CA GLU A 115 -25.60 22.39 20.35
C GLU A 115 -26.93 22.13 20.99
N LEU A 116 -27.07 22.38 22.32
CA LEU A 116 -28.37 22.29 23.03
C LEU A 116 -29.37 23.24 22.43
N ALA A 117 -28.99 24.48 22.14
CA ALA A 117 -29.86 25.48 21.51
C ALA A 117 -30.36 25.00 20.13
N GLN A 118 -29.47 24.42 19.32
CA GLN A 118 -29.82 23.87 18.01
C GLN A 118 -30.78 22.69 18.11
N ILE A 119 -30.50 21.76 19.03
CA ILE A 119 -31.41 20.60 19.29
C ILE A 119 -32.79 21.10 19.75
N GLN A 120 -32.82 22.08 20.67
CA GLN A 120 -34.08 22.65 21.12
C GLN A 120 -34.86 23.33 19.99
N GLU A 121 -34.16 24.09 19.13
CA GLU A 121 -34.77 24.74 17.98
C GLU A 121 -35.35 23.72 16.98
N GLN A 122 -34.61 22.67 16.68
CA GLN A 122 -35.05 21.58 15.80
C GLN A 122 -36.30 20.88 16.36
N LEU A 123 -36.31 20.52 17.65
CA LEU A 123 -37.42 19.87 18.30
C LEU A 123 -38.65 20.79 18.37
N GLN A 124 -38.46 22.10 18.58
CA GLN A 124 -39.55 23.07 18.52
C GLN A 124 -40.12 23.23 17.12
N GLN A 125 -39.29 23.21 16.09
CA GLN A 125 -39.76 23.23 14.70
C GLN A 125 -40.58 21.98 14.37
N GLU A 126 -40.08 20.80 14.71
CA GLU A 126 -40.78 19.52 14.51
C GLU A 126 -42.13 19.53 15.23
N MET A 127 -42.15 20.00 16.48
CA MET A 127 -43.37 20.13 17.26
C MET A 127 -44.35 21.10 16.61
N SER A 128 -43.89 22.24 16.09
CA SER A 128 -44.72 23.23 15.41
C SER A 128 -45.33 22.70 14.11
N PHE A 129 -44.57 21.89 13.35
CA PHE A 129 -45.13 21.20 12.18
C PHE A 129 -46.16 20.17 12.54
N PHE A 130 -45.90 19.34 13.56
CA PHE A 130 -46.85 18.33 14.05
C PHE A 130 -48.17 18.95 14.53
N VAL A 131 -48.10 20.05 15.28
CA VAL A 131 -49.33 20.76 15.73
C VAL A 131 -50.11 21.32 14.54
N LYS A 132 -49.42 21.93 13.56
CA LYS A 132 -50.07 22.46 12.35
C LYS A 132 -50.73 21.35 11.51
N ASP A 133 -50.06 20.22 11.35
CA ASP A 133 -50.66 19.09 10.62
C ASP A 133 -51.88 18.53 11.33
N LEU A 134 -51.89 18.49 12.68
CA LEU A 134 -53.04 18.10 13.47
C LEU A 134 -54.17 19.12 13.39
N GLU A 135 -53.87 20.43 13.39
CA GLU A 135 -54.86 21.49 13.22
C GLU A 135 -55.54 21.43 11.86
N VAL A 136 -54.76 21.18 10.78
CA VAL A 136 -55.30 21.01 9.43
C VAL A 136 -56.22 19.79 9.38
N ALA A 137 -55.75 18.65 9.91
CA ALA A 137 -56.58 17.42 9.96
C ALA A 137 -57.85 17.61 10.77
N LEU A 138 -57.80 18.36 11.89
CA LEU A 138 -58.99 18.71 12.67
C LEU A 138 -59.98 19.56 11.86
N GLN A 139 -59.46 20.58 11.14
CA GLN A 139 -60.29 21.43 10.29
C GLN A 139 -60.97 20.66 9.17
N GLU A 140 -60.26 19.77 8.51
CA GLU A 140 -60.80 18.91 7.46
C GLU A 140 -61.92 18.01 7.99
N GLN A 141 -61.76 17.38 9.14
CA GLN A 141 -62.79 16.54 9.76
C GLN A 141 -63.98 17.35 10.26
N LEU A 142 -63.80 18.56 10.80
CA LEU A 142 -64.89 19.44 11.19
C LEU A 142 -65.69 19.89 9.98
N VAL A 143 -65.09 20.17 8.84
CA VAL A 143 -65.78 20.50 7.59
C VAL A 143 -66.55 19.29 7.09
N GLU A 144 -66.00 18.08 7.17
CA GLU A 144 -66.67 16.83 6.80
C GLU A 144 -67.93 16.60 7.69
N PHE A 145 -67.81 16.81 9.01
CA PHE A 145 -68.97 16.75 9.93
C PHE A 145 -70.07 17.81 9.64
N GLN A 146 -69.65 19.03 9.26
CA GLN A 146 -70.58 20.08 8.85
C GLN A 146 -71.31 19.70 7.55
N MET A 147 -70.69 19.12 6.60
CA MET A 147 -71.33 18.64 5.38
C MET A 147 -72.24 17.49 5.64
N ALA A 148 -71.88 16.52 6.49
CA ALA A 148 -72.74 15.41 6.88
C ALA A 148 -74.04 15.87 7.62
N VAL A 149 -73.94 16.97 8.37
CA VAL A 149 -75.18 17.60 9.01
C VAL A 149 -76.03 18.28 7.96
N GLN A 150 -75.47 18.96 6.95
CA GLN A 150 -76.22 19.58 5.84
C GLN A 150 -76.96 18.54 4.97
N GLU A 151 -76.30 17.38 4.74
CA GLU A 151 -76.88 16.27 3.97
C GLU A 151 -77.91 15.44 4.76
N GLY A 152 -78.06 15.73 6.04
CA GLY A 152 -79.05 15.07 6.91
C GLY A 152 -78.58 13.68 7.43
N GLU A 153 -77.31 13.33 7.22
CA GLU A 153 -76.78 12.07 7.69
C GLU A 153 -76.37 12.08 9.18
N MET A 154 -76.18 13.28 9.75
CA MET A 154 -75.78 13.44 11.15
C MET A 154 -76.62 14.45 11.87
N LEU A 155 -77.04 14.15 13.14
CA LEU A 155 -77.71 15.08 14.01
C LEU A 155 -76.74 16.12 14.60
N PRO A 156 -77.14 17.41 14.75
CA PRO A 156 -76.25 18.46 15.28
C PRO A 156 -75.70 18.17 16.68
N GLU A 157 -76.49 17.47 17.54
CA GLU A 157 -76.00 17.06 18.86
C GLU A 157 -74.87 16.02 18.82
N ARG A 158 -74.96 15.10 17.87
CA ARG A 158 -73.83 14.11 17.64
C ARG A 158 -72.60 14.77 17.11
N MET A 159 -72.71 15.72 16.22
CA MET A 159 -71.59 16.50 15.70
C MET A 159 -70.76 17.15 16.83
N ASN A 160 -71.49 17.79 17.81
CA ASN A 160 -70.79 18.43 18.94
C ASN A 160 -70.04 17.42 19.82
N ILE A 161 -70.63 16.23 20.06
CA ILE A 161 -70.03 15.19 20.88
C ILE A 161 -68.80 14.62 20.16
N GLU A 162 -68.80 14.41 18.83
CA GLU A 162 -67.70 13.91 18.07
C GLU A 162 -66.58 14.96 17.89
N ALA A 163 -66.95 16.24 17.72
CA ALA A 163 -66.03 17.34 17.71
C ALA A 163 -65.26 17.49 19.05
N GLU A 164 -65.97 17.36 20.19
CA GLU A 164 -65.29 17.36 21.49
C GLU A 164 -64.37 16.13 21.71
N LYS A 165 -64.79 14.97 21.24
CA LYS A 165 -63.87 13.80 21.27
C LYS A 165 -62.64 14.03 20.45
N LEU A 166 -62.78 14.51 19.23
CA LEU A 166 -61.66 14.77 18.31
C LEU A 166 -60.69 15.82 18.89
N GLN A 167 -61.22 16.87 19.53
CA GLN A 167 -60.41 17.85 20.24
C GLN A 167 -59.64 17.25 21.43
N ARG A 168 -60.29 16.35 22.22
CA ARG A 168 -59.56 15.63 23.29
C ARG A 168 -58.49 14.69 22.76
N ASP A 169 -58.79 13.95 21.70
CA ASP A 169 -57.81 13.05 21.08
C ASP A 169 -56.64 13.81 20.51
N MET A 170 -56.89 14.99 19.92
CA MET A 170 -55.84 15.90 19.47
C MET A 170 -54.97 16.38 20.65
N GLN A 171 -55.60 16.78 21.75
CA GLN A 171 -54.90 17.27 22.93
C GLN A 171 -54.04 16.17 23.56
N MET A 172 -54.56 14.94 23.64
CA MET A 172 -53.76 13.79 24.10
C MET A 172 -52.55 13.51 23.20
N LYS A 173 -52.70 13.60 21.87
CA LYS A 173 -51.57 13.42 20.92
C LYS A 173 -50.50 14.51 21.08
N ILE A 174 -50.94 15.76 21.34
CA ILE A 174 -50.00 16.86 21.60
C ILE A 174 -49.21 16.63 22.89
N GLU A 175 -49.94 16.20 23.98
CA GLU A 175 -49.28 15.87 25.26
C GLU A 175 -48.33 14.69 25.14
N GLU A 176 -48.70 13.64 24.39
CA GLU A 176 -47.83 12.50 24.11
C GLU A 176 -46.57 12.92 23.35
N GLN A 177 -46.73 13.76 22.32
CA GLN A 177 -45.60 14.27 21.56
C GLN A 177 -44.70 15.19 22.38
N GLN A 178 -45.26 16.01 23.28
CA GLN A 178 -44.48 16.82 24.21
C GLN A 178 -43.66 15.96 25.17
N ALA A 179 -44.21 14.87 25.67
CA ALA A 179 -43.49 13.94 26.53
C ALA A 179 -42.32 13.26 25.78
N ILE A 180 -42.53 12.93 24.51
CA ILE A 180 -41.45 12.38 23.65
C ILE A 180 -40.34 13.41 23.46
N VAL A 181 -40.65 14.66 23.15
CA VAL A 181 -39.68 15.75 22.99
C VAL A 181 -38.91 16.00 24.29
N GLU A 182 -39.60 15.99 25.44
CA GLU A 182 -38.91 16.13 26.74
C GLU A 182 -37.97 14.95 27.01
N ALA A 183 -38.41 13.73 26.71
CA ALA A 183 -37.54 12.54 26.86
C ALA A 183 -36.30 12.62 25.96
N GLN A 184 -36.45 13.06 24.72
CA GLN A 184 -35.33 13.27 23.79
C GLN A 184 -34.32 14.35 24.29
N LEU A 185 -34.83 15.44 24.87
CA LEU A 185 -34.02 16.47 25.49
C LEU A 185 -33.23 15.95 26.71
N VAL A 186 -33.83 15.10 27.52
CA VAL A 186 -33.14 14.45 28.65
C VAL A 186 -32.06 13.48 28.15
N GLU A 187 -32.38 12.71 27.13
CA GLU A 187 -31.43 11.79 26.51
C GLU A 187 -30.23 12.54 25.86
N ALA A 188 -30.53 13.64 25.15
CA ALA A 188 -29.49 14.50 24.58
C ALA A 188 -28.55 15.09 25.65
N LYS A 189 -29.09 15.48 26.82
CA LYS A 189 -28.28 15.98 27.95
C LYS A 189 -27.43 14.90 28.60
N SER A 190 -27.84 13.63 28.53
CA SER A 190 -27.10 12.47 29.08
C SER A 190 -26.30 11.73 28.04
N ARG A 191 -25.96 12.35 26.91
CA ARG A 191 -25.23 11.75 25.81
C ARG A 191 -23.89 11.20 26.28
N THR A 192 -23.66 9.90 25.99
CA THR A 192 -22.38 9.24 26.21
C THR A 192 -21.56 9.28 24.93
N VAL A 193 -20.35 9.80 25.00
CA VAL A 193 -19.39 9.87 23.89
C VAL A 193 -18.30 8.84 24.08
N GLN A 194 -18.03 8.09 23.03
CA GLN A 194 -16.93 7.14 23.00
C GLN A 194 -15.65 7.85 22.52
N LYS A 195 -14.59 7.76 23.29
CA LYS A 195 -13.25 8.31 22.97
C LYS A 195 -12.21 7.22 23.04
N VAL A 196 -11.31 7.17 22.05
CA VAL A 196 -10.17 6.28 22.03
C VAL A 196 -8.91 7.09 22.32
N MET A 197 -8.18 6.73 23.36
CA MET A 197 -6.97 7.42 23.72
C MET A 197 -5.86 6.47 24.17
N PRO A 198 -4.58 6.86 24.06
CA PRO A 198 -3.47 6.10 24.59
C PRO A 198 -3.59 5.95 26.12
N LYS A 199 -3.24 4.78 26.66
CA LYS A 199 -3.36 4.51 28.11
C LYS A 199 -2.61 5.53 28.96
N LYS A 200 -1.44 5.98 28.50
CA LYS A 200 -0.69 7.03 29.20
C LYS A 200 -1.46 8.36 29.32
N ALA A 201 -2.17 8.76 28.26
CA ALA A 201 -2.98 9.97 28.27
C ALA A 201 -4.22 9.81 29.16
N PHE A 202 -4.83 8.62 29.18
CA PHE A 202 -5.93 8.28 30.06
C PHE A 202 -5.51 8.34 31.54
N ASP A 203 -4.36 7.76 31.89
CA ASP A 203 -3.83 7.80 33.27
C ASP A 203 -3.51 9.22 33.73
N VAL A 204 -3.07 10.09 32.85
CA VAL A 204 -2.87 11.52 33.12
C VAL A 204 -4.20 12.23 33.36
N GLN A 205 -5.19 12.01 32.50
CA GLN A 205 -6.52 12.59 32.66
C GLN A 205 -7.23 12.15 33.92
N LEU A 206 -7.07 10.89 34.33
CA LEU A 206 -7.61 10.38 35.61
C LEU A 206 -7.01 11.08 36.83
N LYS A 207 -5.76 11.55 36.72
CA LYS A 207 -5.06 12.21 37.86
C LYS A 207 -5.29 13.72 37.92
N GLU A 208 -5.47 14.36 36.76
CA GLU A 208 -5.49 15.81 36.64
C GLU A 208 -6.90 16.38 36.50
N ASN A 209 -7.89 15.56 36.12
CA ASN A 209 -9.23 16.06 35.79
C ASN A 209 -10.32 15.31 36.56
N ASP A 210 -10.70 15.83 37.72
CA ASP A 210 -11.77 15.27 38.57
C ASP A 210 -13.11 15.19 37.83
N LEU A 211 -13.42 16.16 36.96
CA LEU A 211 -14.66 16.17 36.16
C LEU A 211 -14.71 15.02 35.14
N PHE A 212 -13.52 14.61 34.64
CA PHE A 212 -13.44 13.47 33.74
C PHE A 212 -13.76 12.17 34.49
N VAL A 213 -13.29 12.03 35.74
CA VAL A 213 -13.54 10.87 36.59
C VAL A 213 -15.03 10.76 36.93
N GLU A 214 -15.70 11.88 37.28
CA GLU A 214 -17.13 11.90 37.59
C GLU A 214 -18.02 11.51 36.40
N ASN A 215 -17.59 11.90 35.20
CA ASN A 215 -18.34 11.64 33.96
C ASN A 215 -17.95 10.30 33.28
N LEU A 216 -16.98 9.57 33.81
CA LEU A 216 -16.53 8.28 33.30
C LEU A 216 -17.62 7.21 33.52
N VAL A 217 -18.08 6.60 32.42
CA VAL A 217 -19.09 5.51 32.47
C VAL A 217 -18.40 4.16 32.47
N ASP A 218 -17.47 3.96 31.53
CA ASP A 218 -16.76 2.70 31.36
C ASP A 218 -15.41 2.94 30.65
N ALA A 219 -14.47 2.03 30.85
CA ALA A 219 -13.16 2.08 30.23
C ALA A 219 -12.66 0.67 29.94
N ILE A 220 -12.43 0.37 28.66
CA ILE A 220 -11.96 -0.94 28.21
C ILE A 220 -10.56 -0.81 27.61
N ASP A 221 -9.62 -1.51 28.22
CA ASP A 221 -8.23 -1.60 27.74
C ASP A 221 -8.16 -2.48 26.47
N PHE A 222 -7.45 -2.02 25.45
CA PHE A 222 -7.12 -2.81 24.28
C PHE A 222 -5.76 -2.43 23.72
N PHE A 223 -5.22 -3.27 22.82
CA PHE A 223 -3.96 -2.98 22.16
C PHE A 223 -4.22 -2.58 20.72
N LYS A 224 -3.65 -1.45 20.32
CA LYS A 224 -3.60 -1.02 18.93
C LYS A 224 -2.19 -1.20 18.39
N THR A 225 -2.08 -1.78 17.20
CA THR A 225 -0.78 -1.91 16.53
C THR A 225 -0.40 -0.58 15.90
N HIS A 226 0.79 -0.09 16.20
CA HIS A 226 1.40 1.07 15.57
C HIS A 226 2.74 0.70 14.95
N VAL A 227 3.10 1.41 13.90
CA VAL A 227 4.40 1.27 13.27
C VAL A 227 5.42 2.12 14.02
N LYS A 228 6.51 1.47 14.42
CA LYS A 228 7.66 2.09 15.04
C LYS A 228 8.78 2.17 14.02
N VAL A 229 9.38 3.33 13.87
CA VAL A 229 10.57 3.54 13.04
C VAL A 229 11.78 3.76 13.93
N CYS A 230 12.83 3.02 13.66
CA CYS A 230 14.15 3.18 14.28
C CYS A 230 15.15 3.53 13.18
N ALA A 231 15.93 4.58 13.38
CA ALA A 231 16.97 4.98 12.45
C ALA A 231 18.37 4.76 13.06
N SER A 232 19.26 4.21 12.25
CA SER A 232 20.67 4.01 12.62
C SER A 232 21.61 4.35 11.48
N VAL A 233 22.84 4.70 11.80
CA VAL A 233 23.94 4.92 10.85
C VAL A 233 25.08 4.02 11.25
N GLY A 234 25.40 3.03 10.40
CA GLY A 234 26.30 1.95 10.77
C GLY A 234 25.80 1.28 12.07
N ASP A 235 26.65 1.21 13.06
CA ASP A 235 26.39 0.65 14.41
C ASP A 235 25.77 1.67 15.38
N MET A 236 25.57 2.91 14.95
CA MET A 236 25.09 3.98 15.83
C MET A 236 23.58 4.22 15.69
N PHE A 237 22.86 4.01 16.76
CA PHE A 237 21.45 4.35 16.87
C PHE A 237 21.25 5.88 16.89
N LEU A 238 20.40 6.39 15.99
CA LEU A 238 20.06 7.81 15.93
C LEU A 238 18.83 8.12 16.76
N TYR A 239 17.67 7.65 16.32
CA TYR A 239 16.38 7.93 16.98
C TYR A 239 15.39 6.78 16.79
N GLU A 240 14.37 6.85 17.59
CA GLU A 240 13.21 5.98 17.56
C GLU A 240 11.95 6.84 17.63
N GLN A 241 10.97 6.53 16.79
CA GLN A 241 9.70 7.24 16.75
C GLN A 241 8.55 6.27 16.52
N LEU A 242 7.49 6.42 17.31
CA LEU A 242 6.24 5.73 17.08
C LEU A 242 5.37 6.54 16.11
N LEU A 243 4.99 5.94 15.00
CA LEU A 243 4.11 6.56 14.01
C LEU A 243 2.65 6.22 14.33
N PRO A 244 1.72 7.17 14.22
CA PRO A 244 0.30 6.94 14.49
C PRO A 244 -0.42 6.22 13.34
N ILE A 245 0.26 5.25 12.71
CA ILE A 245 -0.24 4.43 11.60
C ILE A 245 -0.12 2.95 11.97
N ASP A 246 -1.01 2.14 11.47
CA ASP A 246 -1.09 0.69 11.71
C ASP A 246 -0.51 -0.16 10.57
N GLU A 247 -0.33 0.44 9.39
CA GLU A 247 0.29 -0.19 8.24
C GLU A 247 1.65 0.45 7.91
N TYR A 248 2.53 -0.33 7.27
CA TYR A 248 3.82 0.21 6.84
C TYR A 248 3.66 1.28 5.75
N PRO A 249 4.40 2.40 5.80
CA PRO A 249 4.33 3.47 4.80
C PRO A 249 5.09 3.11 3.51
N ILE A 250 5.10 1.84 3.17
CA ILE A 250 5.82 1.28 2.02
C ILE A 250 4.82 0.51 1.18
N ILE A 251 4.62 0.99 -0.06
CA ILE A 251 3.70 0.39 -1.01
C ILE A 251 4.52 -0.33 -2.07
N PRO A 252 4.51 -1.68 -2.11
CA PRO A 252 5.20 -2.43 -3.14
C PRO A 252 4.44 -2.37 -4.47
N VAL A 253 5.20 -2.24 -5.56
CA VAL A 253 4.69 -2.38 -6.92
C VAL A 253 5.34 -3.62 -7.54
N MET A 254 4.57 -4.70 -7.65
CA MET A 254 5.05 -6.00 -8.13
C MET A 254 4.36 -6.36 -9.45
N TYR A 255 5.11 -6.94 -10.39
CA TYR A 255 4.54 -7.48 -11.63
C TYR A 255 3.73 -8.75 -11.35
N THR A 256 4.29 -9.68 -10.59
CA THR A 256 3.62 -10.92 -10.17
C THR A 256 3.93 -11.20 -8.71
N HIS A 257 2.90 -11.30 -7.89
CA HIS A 257 3.03 -11.71 -6.49
C HIS A 257 3.01 -13.25 -6.41
N THR A 258 4.02 -13.81 -5.74
CA THR A 258 4.20 -15.27 -5.60
C THR A 258 4.11 -15.74 -4.16
N ASN A 259 3.34 -15.04 -3.32
CA ASN A 259 3.24 -15.26 -1.87
C ASN A 259 4.60 -15.21 -1.15
N THR A 260 5.50 -14.38 -1.67
CA THR A 260 6.79 -14.06 -1.07
C THR A 260 7.02 -12.56 -1.16
N PRO A 261 7.76 -11.96 -0.24
CA PRO A 261 8.04 -10.52 -0.26
C PRO A 261 8.88 -10.09 -1.47
N TYR A 262 9.53 -11.05 -2.13
CA TYR A 262 10.39 -10.80 -3.29
C TYR A 262 9.71 -11.33 -4.56
N PRO A 263 9.19 -10.46 -5.41
CA PRO A 263 8.48 -10.85 -6.61
C PRO A 263 9.42 -11.43 -7.67
N VAL A 264 8.88 -12.29 -8.51
CA VAL A 264 9.60 -12.81 -9.67
C VAL A 264 9.46 -11.83 -10.83
N SER A 265 10.57 -11.49 -11.48
CA SER A 265 10.56 -10.65 -12.67
C SER A 265 9.84 -11.35 -13.83
N ALA A 266 9.11 -10.56 -14.64
CA ALA A 266 8.50 -11.04 -15.89
C ALA A 266 9.50 -11.67 -16.88
N VAL A 267 10.78 -11.33 -16.77
CA VAL A 267 11.86 -11.86 -17.62
C VAL A 267 12.22 -13.30 -17.25
N VAL A 268 12.10 -13.70 -15.98
CA VAL A 268 12.54 -15.04 -15.52
C VAL A 268 11.91 -16.19 -16.34
N PRO A 269 10.59 -16.25 -16.54
CA PRO A 269 9.97 -17.30 -17.36
C PRO A 269 10.34 -17.22 -18.85
N MET A 270 10.79 -16.06 -19.33
CA MET A 270 11.22 -15.85 -20.72
C MET A 270 12.63 -16.34 -21.01
N ILE A 271 13.49 -16.46 -20.00
CA ILE A 271 14.90 -16.86 -20.16
C ILE A 271 15.01 -18.23 -20.84
N GLY A 272 14.18 -19.19 -20.43
CA GLY A 272 14.16 -20.53 -21.03
C GLY A 272 13.81 -20.47 -22.51
N LYS A 273 12.79 -19.74 -22.88
CA LYS A 273 12.33 -19.56 -24.26
C LYS A 273 13.37 -18.84 -25.12
N GLN A 274 14.02 -17.82 -24.58
CA GLN A 274 15.09 -17.12 -25.28
C GLN A 274 16.29 -18.04 -25.55
N ARG A 275 16.64 -18.91 -24.60
CA ARG A 275 17.72 -19.89 -24.81
C ARG A 275 17.34 -20.91 -25.90
N GLU A 276 16.10 -21.39 -25.97
CA GLU A 276 15.61 -22.26 -27.03
C GLU A 276 15.70 -21.57 -28.40
N ILE A 277 15.25 -20.31 -28.51
CA ILE A 277 15.33 -19.51 -29.75
C ILE A 277 16.78 -19.33 -30.18
N ASN A 278 17.67 -18.97 -29.25
CA ASN A 278 19.07 -18.78 -29.55
C ASN A 278 19.72 -20.08 -30.06
N LYS A 279 19.39 -21.23 -29.44
CA LYS A 279 19.87 -22.53 -29.87
C LYS A 279 19.33 -22.92 -31.25
N ALA A 280 18.04 -22.71 -31.52
CA ALA A 280 17.45 -22.94 -32.82
C ALA A 280 18.11 -22.09 -33.90
N HIS A 281 18.37 -20.81 -33.61
CA HIS A 281 19.06 -19.92 -34.52
C HIS A 281 20.51 -20.37 -34.81
N GLN A 282 21.26 -20.80 -33.78
CA GLN A 282 22.58 -21.37 -33.96
C GLN A 282 22.55 -22.62 -34.84
N ILE A 283 21.58 -23.50 -34.66
CA ILE A 283 21.40 -24.70 -35.49
C ILE A 283 21.12 -24.33 -36.94
N MET A 284 20.21 -23.35 -37.15
CA MET A 284 19.90 -22.87 -38.49
C MET A 284 21.14 -22.28 -39.21
N LEU A 285 21.89 -21.43 -38.49
CA LEU A 285 23.13 -20.88 -39.04
C LEU A 285 24.19 -21.98 -39.34
N HIS A 286 24.32 -22.92 -38.41
CA HIS A 286 25.23 -24.07 -38.63
C HIS A 286 24.85 -24.88 -39.87
N ASN A 287 23.54 -25.21 -40.00
CA ASN A 287 23.05 -25.94 -41.18
C ASN A 287 23.19 -25.13 -42.45
N ALA A 288 22.96 -23.82 -42.43
CA ALA A 288 23.20 -22.95 -43.56
C ALA A 288 24.68 -22.93 -43.98
N ASN A 289 25.58 -22.91 -43.02
CA ASN A 289 27.01 -22.99 -43.27
C ASN A 289 27.44 -24.37 -43.82
N LEU A 290 26.81 -25.45 -43.31
CA LEU A 290 27.07 -26.79 -43.87
C LEU A 290 26.50 -26.94 -45.29
N ALA A 291 25.32 -26.34 -45.58
CA ALA A 291 24.73 -26.39 -46.90
C ALA A 291 25.50 -25.54 -47.91
N SER A 292 26.09 -24.42 -47.50
CA SER A 292 26.96 -23.61 -48.37
C SER A 292 28.34 -24.20 -48.61
N ASN A 293 28.84 -25.00 -47.68
CA ASN A 293 30.11 -25.70 -47.78
C ASN A 293 29.83 -27.19 -48.00
N LEU A 294 29.47 -27.55 -49.22
CA LEU A 294 29.13 -28.93 -49.55
C LEU A 294 30.35 -29.85 -49.31
N ARG A 295 30.12 -30.99 -48.70
CA ARG A 295 31.08 -32.09 -48.59
C ARG A 295 30.95 -32.95 -49.82
N TRP A 296 32.07 -33.35 -50.38
CA TRP A 296 32.13 -34.16 -51.56
C TRP A 296 32.64 -35.57 -51.21
N LEU A 297 31.99 -36.56 -51.74
CA LEU A 297 32.50 -37.93 -51.73
C LEU A 297 33.12 -38.21 -53.10
N TYR A 298 34.39 -38.58 -53.11
CA TYR A 298 35.11 -38.87 -54.35
C TYR A 298 36.03 -40.07 -54.14
N THR A 299 36.40 -40.72 -55.23
CA THR A 299 37.39 -41.80 -55.24
C THR A 299 38.80 -41.19 -55.28
N GLU A 300 39.71 -41.75 -54.48
CA GLU A 300 41.10 -41.29 -54.44
C GLU A 300 41.72 -41.16 -55.85
N GLY A 301 42.32 -40.04 -56.16
CA GLY A 301 42.89 -39.76 -57.49
C GLY A 301 41.90 -39.29 -58.56
N ALA A 302 40.59 -39.20 -58.28
CA ALA A 302 39.55 -38.72 -59.23
C ALA A 302 39.55 -37.22 -59.44
N ILE A 303 39.99 -36.46 -58.45
CA ILE A 303 40.01 -35.01 -58.44
C ILE A 303 41.40 -34.46 -58.07
N ASP A 304 41.64 -33.18 -58.43
CA ASP A 304 42.76 -32.44 -57.88
C ASP A 304 42.31 -31.77 -56.56
N GLU A 305 42.84 -32.27 -55.44
CA GLU A 305 42.39 -31.87 -54.09
C GLU A 305 42.64 -30.40 -53.83
N GLU A 306 43.78 -29.83 -54.30
CA GLU A 306 44.11 -28.42 -54.10
C GLU A 306 43.15 -27.48 -54.88
N GLU A 307 42.78 -27.84 -56.11
CA GLU A 307 41.81 -27.07 -56.93
C GLU A 307 40.40 -27.17 -56.34
N TRP A 308 40.01 -28.37 -55.90
CA TRP A 308 38.68 -28.60 -55.34
C TRP A 308 38.53 -27.97 -53.99
N GLU A 309 39.49 -28.01 -53.12
CA GLU A 309 39.45 -27.35 -51.80
C GLU A 309 39.26 -25.83 -51.96
N LYS A 310 39.98 -25.24 -52.91
CA LYS A 310 39.95 -23.80 -53.12
C LYS A 310 38.67 -23.28 -53.80
N TYR A 311 38.09 -24.04 -54.73
CA TYR A 311 37.00 -23.53 -55.56
C TYR A 311 35.65 -24.24 -55.38
N SER A 312 35.55 -25.37 -54.64
CA SER A 312 34.32 -26.14 -54.50
C SER A 312 33.16 -25.38 -53.85
N SER A 313 33.47 -24.37 -53.04
CA SER A 313 32.49 -23.48 -52.42
C SER A 313 32.24 -22.16 -53.17
N SER A 314 32.97 -21.92 -54.26
CA SER A 314 32.87 -20.67 -55.03
C SER A 314 31.67 -20.72 -55.99
N PRO A 315 30.76 -19.73 -56.01
CA PRO A 315 29.65 -19.70 -56.93
C PRO A 315 30.11 -19.67 -58.40
N GLY A 316 29.63 -20.62 -59.22
CA GLY A 316 29.97 -20.68 -60.63
C GLY A 316 31.33 -21.25 -61.00
N ALA A 317 32.06 -21.85 -60.07
CA ALA A 317 33.31 -22.49 -60.34
C ALA A 317 33.14 -23.74 -61.24
N LEU A 318 34.04 -23.89 -62.22
CA LEU A 318 34.09 -25.08 -63.07
C LEU A 318 35.11 -26.03 -62.50
N LEU A 319 34.65 -27.12 -61.88
CA LEU A 319 35.49 -28.13 -61.25
C LEU A 319 35.73 -29.29 -62.26
N LYS A 320 36.99 -29.74 -62.40
CA LYS A 320 37.41 -30.83 -63.27
C LYS A 320 37.54 -32.13 -62.48
N PHE A 321 37.18 -33.23 -63.10
CA PHE A 321 37.49 -34.57 -62.56
C PHE A 321 38.12 -35.43 -63.67
N ARG A 322 38.88 -36.46 -63.28
CA ARG A 322 39.58 -37.30 -64.20
C ARG A 322 38.66 -38.33 -64.85
N GLN A 323 38.78 -38.53 -66.14
CA GLN A 323 38.00 -39.49 -66.89
C GLN A 323 38.33 -40.91 -66.49
N GLY A 324 37.32 -41.77 -66.22
CA GLY A 324 37.53 -43.15 -65.80
C GLY A 324 37.27 -43.39 -64.31
N PHE A 325 37.02 -42.36 -63.55
CA PHE A 325 36.60 -42.47 -62.13
C PHE A 325 35.10 -42.09 -61.99
N ASP A 326 34.52 -42.48 -60.87
CA ASP A 326 33.14 -42.11 -60.58
C ASP A 326 33.03 -40.61 -60.33
N THR A 327 31.88 -40.04 -60.73
CA THR A 327 31.61 -38.61 -60.55
C THR A 327 31.53 -38.25 -59.09
N PRO A 328 32.26 -37.22 -58.62
CA PRO A 328 32.16 -36.75 -57.25
C PRO A 328 30.74 -36.41 -56.89
N THR A 329 30.22 -36.93 -55.80
CA THR A 329 28.85 -36.72 -55.33
C THR A 329 28.81 -35.83 -54.12
N PRO A 330 27.98 -34.77 -54.10
CA PRO A 330 27.84 -33.94 -52.92
C PRO A 330 27.07 -34.71 -51.83
N ILE A 331 27.55 -34.68 -50.61
CA ILE A 331 26.87 -35.19 -49.44
C ILE A 331 25.91 -34.08 -48.98
N GLN A 332 24.61 -34.31 -49.12
CA GLN A 332 23.64 -33.40 -48.55
C GLN A 332 23.62 -33.50 -47.03
N PRO A 333 23.50 -32.35 -46.30
CA PRO A 333 23.47 -32.33 -44.84
C PRO A 333 22.22 -32.96 -44.27
#